data_bcea28144ac6c32187a952a849b65604
#
_entry.id   bcea28144ac6c32187a952a849b65604
#
_cell.length_a   1.000
_cell.length_b   1.000
_cell.length_c   1.000
_cell.angle_alpha   90.00
_cell.angle_beta   90.00
_cell.angle_gamma   90.00
#
_symmetry.space_group_name_H-M   'P 1'
#
loop_
_entity.id
_entity.type
_entity.pdbx_description
1 polymer ?
#
loop_
_entity_poly.entity_id
_entity_poly.type
_entity_poly.pdbx_seq_one_letter_code
_entity_poly.pdbx_strand_id
1 'polypeptide(L)'
;MFKEWCKIHGFFEKNPNPSHVLMDGGVLSVPFDRLTDFYEKYVECVKVNEKIYVVEQKTIDAYNFFVDLDYKDDDPLTIEEIKRVCKVICDKVSKYGGKNALVSVAKPKPVGDLMKTGVHINWPDFPVNRDSAIALREHLIGTLTLVYGSKDWNEIVDLSVYGSSERNTRGSGFRMPFSHKWVTHKDCGGKGCHECNNGKEIQGEYLPIF
;
A
#
# COMPACT_ATOMS: atom_id res chain seq x y z
N MET A 1 1.46 8.54 -20.21
CA MET A 1 0.63 9.74 -20.02
C MET A 1 0.82 10.33 -18.62
N PHE A 2 0.57 9.58 -17.53
CA PHE A 2 0.74 10.06 -16.14
C PHE A 2 2.19 10.50 -15.81
N LYS A 3 3.15 9.63 -16.06
CA LYS A 3 4.57 9.90 -15.78
C LYS A 3 5.11 11.11 -16.54
N GLU A 4 4.69 11.28 -17.79
CA GLU A 4 5.07 12.43 -18.59
C GLU A 4 4.43 13.73 -18.08
N TRP A 5 3.17 13.68 -17.67
CA TRP A 5 2.52 14.80 -17.01
C TRP A 5 3.26 15.21 -15.73
N CYS A 6 3.69 14.25 -14.89
CA CYS A 6 4.48 14.54 -13.70
C CYS A 6 5.81 15.24 -14.03
N LYS A 7 6.47 14.87 -15.16
CA LYS A 7 7.69 15.54 -15.61
C LYS A 7 7.45 16.98 -16.03
N ILE A 8 6.41 17.22 -16.84
CA ILE A 8 6.05 18.57 -17.33
C ILE A 8 5.73 19.50 -16.15
N HIS A 9 5.18 18.95 -15.05
CA HIS A 9 4.86 19.73 -13.85
C HIS A 9 6.01 19.84 -12.84
N GLY A 10 7.23 19.36 -13.19
CA GLY A 10 8.41 19.48 -12.36
C GLY A 10 8.45 18.55 -11.12
N PHE A 11 7.56 17.55 -11.03
CA PHE A 11 7.49 16.69 -9.86
C PHE A 11 8.66 15.71 -9.71
N PHE A 12 9.53 15.60 -10.70
CA PHE A 12 10.77 14.80 -10.63
C PHE A 12 11.96 15.56 -10.06
N GLU A 13 11.78 16.78 -9.62
CA GLU A 13 12.85 17.55 -8.99
C GLU A 13 13.32 16.88 -7.71
N LYS A 14 14.63 16.90 -7.48
CA LYS A 14 15.23 16.25 -6.30
C LYS A 14 14.78 16.94 -5.01
N ASN A 15 14.13 16.18 -4.15
CA ASN A 15 13.77 16.59 -2.81
C ASN A 15 14.25 15.50 -1.82
N PRO A 16 14.81 15.84 -0.67
CA PRO A 16 15.20 14.87 0.35
C PRO A 16 14.00 14.08 0.91
N ASN A 17 12.79 14.66 0.83
CA ASN A 17 11.55 14.07 1.32
C ASN A 17 10.53 13.89 0.18
N PRO A 18 10.69 12.87 -0.68
CA PRO A 18 9.73 12.63 -1.74
C PRO A 18 8.35 12.24 -1.18
N SER A 19 7.32 12.71 -1.87
CA SER A 19 5.93 12.39 -1.53
C SER A 19 5.49 11.03 -2.10
N HIS A 20 6.00 10.66 -3.28
CA HIS A 20 5.64 9.42 -3.97
C HIS A 20 6.85 8.79 -4.65
N VAL A 21 6.75 7.48 -4.90
CA VAL A 21 7.71 6.71 -5.70
C VAL A 21 6.98 6.02 -6.84
N LEU A 22 7.59 6.01 -8.02
CA LEU A 22 7.14 5.22 -9.15
C LEU A 22 7.91 3.91 -9.20
N MET A 23 7.23 2.76 -9.07
CA MET A 23 7.90 1.45 -9.07
C MET A 23 8.54 1.10 -10.43
N ASP A 24 8.06 1.73 -11.52
CA ASP A 24 8.66 1.66 -12.86
C ASP A 24 9.82 2.66 -13.06
N GLY A 25 10.28 3.27 -11.99
CA GLY A 25 11.43 4.16 -11.92
C GLY A 25 11.06 5.63 -11.82
N GLY A 26 11.52 6.23 -10.74
CA GLY A 26 11.38 7.65 -10.44
C GLY A 26 10.89 7.91 -9.02
N VAL A 27 11.17 9.10 -8.58
CA VAL A 27 10.78 9.63 -7.28
C VAL A 27 10.10 10.97 -7.53
N LEU A 28 8.95 11.19 -6.92
CA LEU A 28 8.16 12.39 -7.11
C LEU A 28 8.12 13.23 -5.82
N SER A 29 8.24 14.53 -6.01
CA SER A 29 8.05 15.54 -4.97
C SER A 29 6.87 16.41 -5.37
N VAL A 30 5.68 15.97 -4.99
CA VAL A 30 4.44 16.71 -5.27
C VAL A 30 4.20 17.71 -4.15
N PRO A 31 4.19 19.04 -4.42
CA PRO A 31 3.87 20.03 -3.42
C PRO A 31 2.46 19.84 -2.86
N PHE A 32 2.25 20.20 -1.60
CA PHE A 32 0.95 20.00 -0.93
C PHE A 32 -0.21 20.71 -1.64
N ASP A 33 0.02 21.92 -2.11
CA ASP A 33 -0.94 22.72 -2.87
C ASP A 33 -1.23 22.18 -4.29
N ARG A 34 -0.45 21.21 -4.77
CA ARG A 34 -0.62 20.56 -6.06
C ARG A 34 -1.12 19.10 -5.96
N LEU A 35 -1.39 18.62 -4.74
CA LEU A 35 -1.86 17.25 -4.54
C LEU A 35 -3.23 17.00 -5.19
N THR A 36 -4.13 17.98 -5.18
CA THR A 36 -5.43 17.83 -5.84
C THR A 36 -5.27 17.60 -7.34
N ASP A 37 -4.49 18.43 -8.04
CA ASP A 37 -4.20 18.28 -9.47
C ASP A 37 -3.55 16.91 -9.77
N PHE A 38 -2.65 16.48 -8.88
CA PHE A 38 -1.97 15.19 -9.00
C PHE A 38 -2.95 14.03 -8.91
N TYR A 39 -3.85 14.04 -7.93
CA TYR A 39 -4.86 12.99 -7.77
C TYR A 39 -5.91 13.02 -8.87
N GLU A 40 -6.33 14.19 -9.34
CA GLU A 40 -7.24 14.30 -10.49
C GLU A 40 -6.60 13.67 -11.74
N LYS A 41 -5.33 13.99 -12.02
CA LYS A 41 -4.60 13.39 -13.13
C LYS A 41 -4.41 11.88 -12.96
N TYR A 42 -4.15 11.43 -11.74
CA TYR A 42 -4.08 10.00 -11.42
C TYR A 42 -5.39 9.30 -11.79
N VAL A 43 -6.52 9.84 -11.33
CA VAL A 43 -7.86 9.30 -11.60
C VAL A 43 -8.19 9.30 -13.09
N GLU A 44 -7.85 10.36 -13.83
CA GLU A 44 -8.01 10.39 -15.30
C GLU A 44 -7.27 9.22 -15.98
N CYS A 45 -6.02 8.98 -15.57
CA CYS A 45 -5.22 7.92 -16.14
C CYS A 45 -5.76 6.53 -15.77
N VAL A 46 -6.25 6.34 -14.54
CA VAL A 46 -6.94 5.11 -14.12
C VAL A 46 -8.19 4.87 -14.97
N LYS A 47 -9.02 5.90 -15.22
CA LYS A 47 -10.25 5.80 -16.03
C LYS A 47 -10.00 5.32 -17.46
N VAL A 48 -8.84 5.63 -18.02
CA VAL A 48 -8.45 5.16 -19.37
C VAL A 48 -7.59 3.89 -19.33
N ASN A 49 -7.56 3.19 -18.20
CA ASN A 49 -6.81 1.96 -17.98
C ASN A 49 -5.29 2.08 -18.22
N GLU A 50 -4.71 3.25 -17.99
CA GLU A 50 -3.25 3.40 -17.98
C GLU A 50 -2.66 2.63 -16.80
N LYS A 51 -1.63 1.81 -17.06
CA LYS A 51 -0.90 1.11 -16.00
C LYS A 51 -0.01 2.08 -15.26
N ILE A 52 -0.37 2.39 -14.02
CA ILE A 52 0.32 3.34 -13.15
C ILE A 52 0.94 2.56 -11.98
N TYR A 53 2.08 3.03 -11.47
CA TYR A 53 2.93 2.31 -10.51
C TYR A 53 3.28 3.19 -9.30
N VAL A 54 2.32 3.89 -8.74
CA VAL A 54 2.53 4.90 -7.69
C VAL A 54 2.45 4.29 -6.31
N VAL A 55 3.45 4.60 -5.51
CA VAL A 55 3.51 4.33 -4.07
C VAL A 55 3.59 5.67 -3.34
N GLU A 56 2.67 5.93 -2.44
CA GLU A 56 2.73 7.08 -1.54
C GLU A 56 3.78 6.82 -0.46
N GLN A 57 4.68 7.79 -0.27
CA GLN A 57 5.69 7.75 0.78
C GLN A 57 5.19 8.45 2.02
N LYS A 58 5.51 7.90 3.16
CA LYS A 58 5.25 8.55 4.44
C LYS A 58 6.18 9.76 4.63
N THR A 59 5.61 10.87 5.03
CA THR A 59 6.40 12.01 5.49
C THR A 59 7.04 11.70 6.83
N ILE A 60 8.06 12.49 7.23
CA ILE A 60 8.77 12.26 8.50
C ILE A 60 7.87 12.55 9.70
N ASP A 61 7.02 13.58 9.60
CA ASP A 61 6.29 14.12 10.75
C ASP A 61 4.89 13.52 10.91
N ALA A 62 4.12 13.45 9.83
CA ALA A 62 2.77 12.88 9.84
C ALA A 62 2.38 12.34 8.47
N TYR A 63 1.55 11.30 8.47
CA TYR A 63 0.94 10.71 7.28
C TYR A 63 -0.41 10.11 7.65
N ASN A 64 -1.29 9.93 6.67
CA ASN A 64 -2.56 9.29 6.90
C ASN A 64 -2.37 7.83 7.28
N PHE A 65 -3.02 7.38 8.35
CA PHE A 65 -2.89 6.02 8.86
C PHE A 65 -3.35 4.99 7.82
N PHE A 66 -2.62 3.91 7.74
CA PHE A 66 -2.95 2.77 6.90
C PHE A 66 -2.48 1.46 7.53
N VAL A 67 -3.06 0.36 7.07
CA VAL A 67 -2.71 -1.01 7.45
C VAL A 67 -2.54 -1.83 6.19
N ASP A 68 -1.46 -2.59 6.12
CA ASP A 68 -1.19 -3.59 5.09
C ASP A 68 -1.35 -4.99 5.69
N LEU A 69 -2.29 -5.78 5.16
CA LEU A 69 -2.52 -7.14 5.58
C LEU A 69 -2.05 -8.11 4.50
N ASP A 70 -1.09 -8.94 4.87
CA ASP A 70 -0.51 -9.99 4.04
C ASP A 70 -0.97 -11.38 4.52
N TYR A 71 -2.24 -11.70 4.27
CA TYR A 71 -2.84 -12.95 4.72
C TYR A 71 -2.40 -14.11 3.84
N LYS A 72 -1.91 -15.20 4.45
CA LYS A 72 -1.50 -16.42 3.76
C LYS A 72 -2.21 -17.62 4.40
N ASP A 73 -2.89 -18.41 3.59
CA ASP A 73 -3.58 -19.64 4.01
C ASP A 73 -3.69 -20.60 2.81
N ASP A 74 -4.20 -21.80 3.01
CA ASP A 74 -4.41 -22.78 1.94
C ASP A 74 -5.35 -22.23 0.85
N ASP A 75 -6.40 -21.50 1.26
CA ASP A 75 -7.34 -20.82 0.39
C ASP A 75 -7.24 -19.30 0.52
N PRO A 76 -7.56 -18.52 -0.54
CA PRO A 76 -7.66 -17.08 -0.46
C PRO A 76 -8.84 -16.66 0.42
N LEU A 77 -8.69 -15.53 1.14
CA LEU A 77 -9.80 -14.96 1.88
C LEU A 77 -10.96 -14.59 0.94
N THR A 78 -12.15 -14.97 1.33
CA THR A 78 -13.39 -14.50 0.71
C THR A 78 -13.65 -13.03 1.02
N ILE A 79 -14.44 -12.36 0.22
CA ILE A 79 -14.83 -10.96 0.46
C ILE A 79 -15.52 -10.80 1.83
N GLU A 80 -16.32 -11.78 2.25
CA GLU A 80 -17.01 -11.72 3.54
C GLU A 80 -16.05 -11.88 4.73
N GLU A 81 -15.00 -12.68 4.59
CA GLU A 81 -13.94 -12.78 5.58
C GLU A 81 -13.13 -11.50 5.67
N ILE A 82 -12.76 -10.93 4.52
CA ILE A 82 -12.09 -9.63 4.45
C ILE A 82 -12.93 -8.56 5.15
N LYS A 83 -14.22 -8.46 4.85
CA LYS A 83 -15.13 -7.51 5.49
C LYS A 83 -15.17 -7.67 7.01
N ARG A 84 -15.24 -8.92 7.52
CA ARG A 84 -15.24 -9.20 8.96
C ARG A 84 -13.95 -8.74 9.65
N VAL A 85 -12.79 -9.06 9.07
CA VAL A 85 -11.49 -8.65 9.60
C VAL A 85 -11.36 -7.13 9.56
N CYS A 86 -11.66 -6.52 8.41
CA CYS A 86 -11.59 -5.07 8.24
C CYS A 86 -12.55 -4.34 9.20
N LYS A 87 -13.75 -4.87 9.44
CA LYS A 87 -14.68 -4.30 10.42
C LYS A 87 -14.08 -4.22 11.82
N VAL A 88 -13.46 -5.30 12.30
CA VAL A 88 -12.79 -5.32 13.62
C VAL A 88 -11.68 -4.27 13.68
N ILE A 89 -10.88 -4.15 12.63
CA ILE A 89 -9.81 -3.16 12.53
C ILE A 89 -10.39 -1.74 12.53
N CYS A 90 -11.38 -1.46 11.69
CA CYS A 90 -12.02 -0.15 11.59
C CYS A 90 -12.72 0.26 12.88
N ASP A 91 -13.44 -0.65 13.53
CA ASP A 91 -14.08 -0.42 14.83
C ASP A 91 -13.05 -0.09 15.92
N LYS A 92 -11.86 -0.68 15.85
CA LYS A 92 -10.78 -0.37 16.79
C LYS A 92 -10.17 1.00 16.49
N VAL A 93 -9.84 1.30 15.23
CA VAL A 93 -9.23 2.59 14.82
C VAL A 93 -10.19 3.75 15.07
N SER A 94 -11.50 3.54 14.92
CA SER A 94 -12.52 4.58 15.18
C SER A 94 -12.48 5.12 16.61
N LYS A 95 -12.08 4.28 17.57
CA LYS A 95 -11.92 4.69 18.98
C LYS A 95 -10.78 5.69 19.20
N TYR A 96 -9.86 5.78 18.25
CA TYR A 96 -8.74 6.74 18.24
C TYR A 96 -8.98 7.93 17.29
N GLY A 97 -10.15 7.96 16.62
CA GLY A 97 -10.54 9.09 15.76
C GLY A 97 -10.55 8.80 14.26
N GLY A 98 -10.05 7.66 13.80
CA GLY A 98 -10.10 7.28 12.38
C GLY A 98 -11.51 6.82 11.99
N LYS A 99 -12.24 7.64 11.23
CA LYS A 99 -13.67 7.41 10.93
C LYS A 99 -13.92 6.79 9.57
N ASN A 100 -13.32 7.35 8.53
CA ASN A 100 -13.53 6.91 7.16
C ASN A 100 -12.36 6.05 6.71
N ALA A 101 -12.62 4.82 6.33
CA ALA A 101 -11.61 3.91 5.82
C ALA A 101 -11.93 3.51 4.39
N LEU A 102 -10.90 3.43 3.56
CA LEU A 102 -10.96 2.84 2.23
C LEU A 102 -10.28 1.47 2.29
N VAL A 103 -10.99 0.43 1.92
CA VAL A 103 -10.47 -0.94 1.85
C VAL A 103 -10.25 -1.33 0.40
N SER A 104 -9.03 -1.75 0.08
CA SER A 104 -8.66 -2.21 -1.26
C SER A 104 -8.03 -3.60 -1.18
N VAL A 105 -8.30 -4.45 -2.16
CA VAL A 105 -7.85 -5.85 -2.19
C VAL A 105 -7.11 -6.12 -3.48
N ALA A 106 -5.96 -6.78 -3.39
CA ALA A 106 -5.26 -7.31 -4.54
C ALA A 106 -5.82 -8.69 -4.92
N LYS A 107 -5.78 -9.02 -6.21
CA LYS A 107 -6.09 -10.38 -6.66
C LYS A 107 -5.20 -11.38 -5.91
N PRO A 108 -5.77 -12.41 -5.27
CA PRO A 108 -4.99 -13.43 -4.59
C PRO A 108 -3.99 -14.11 -5.52
N LYS A 109 -2.85 -14.50 -4.96
CA LYS A 109 -1.78 -15.14 -5.73
C LYS A 109 -1.08 -16.23 -4.91
N PRO A 110 -0.54 -17.27 -5.56
CA PRO A 110 0.25 -18.29 -4.88
C PRO A 110 1.57 -17.71 -4.35
N VAL A 111 1.98 -18.14 -3.15
CA VAL A 111 3.27 -17.85 -2.53
C VAL A 111 3.75 -19.13 -1.82
N GLY A 112 4.63 -19.90 -2.46
CA GLY A 112 4.93 -21.28 -2.05
C GLY A 112 3.67 -22.14 -2.19
N ASP A 113 3.35 -22.90 -1.17
CA ASP A 113 2.18 -23.80 -1.14
C ASP A 113 0.89 -23.09 -0.68
N LEU A 114 0.97 -21.81 -0.31
CA LEU A 114 -0.15 -21.04 0.22
C LEU A 114 -0.65 -19.98 -0.78
N MET A 115 -1.91 -19.59 -0.60
CA MET A 115 -2.51 -18.45 -1.29
C MET A 115 -2.37 -17.19 -0.44
N LYS A 116 -1.80 -16.13 -1.05
CA LYS A 116 -1.68 -14.82 -0.41
C LYS A 116 -2.83 -13.92 -0.83
N THR A 117 -3.58 -13.40 0.13
CA THR A 117 -4.54 -12.31 -0.03
C THR A 117 -3.96 -11.03 0.58
N GLY A 118 -3.70 -10.02 -0.25
CA GLY A 118 -3.24 -8.70 0.21
C GLY A 118 -4.43 -7.75 0.37
N VAL A 119 -4.53 -7.09 1.52
CA VAL A 119 -5.58 -6.11 1.82
C VAL A 119 -4.94 -4.83 2.33
N HIS A 120 -5.27 -3.72 1.70
CA HIS A 120 -4.89 -2.39 2.13
C HIS A 120 -6.09 -1.68 2.76
N ILE A 121 -5.89 -1.10 3.94
CA ILE A 121 -6.88 -0.24 4.59
C ILE A 121 -6.20 1.10 4.85
N ASN A 122 -6.78 2.19 4.39
CA ASN A 122 -6.25 3.53 4.68
C ASN A 122 -7.35 4.48 5.18
N TRP A 123 -6.95 5.41 6.03
CA TRP A 123 -7.80 6.45 6.62
C TRP A 123 -7.31 7.81 6.14
N PRO A 124 -7.89 8.37 5.06
CA PRO A 124 -7.40 9.59 4.43
C PRO A 124 -7.47 10.83 5.33
N ASP A 125 -8.30 10.80 6.38
CA ASP A 125 -8.52 11.91 7.30
C ASP A 125 -7.99 11.64 8.72
N PHE A 126 -7.08 10.67 8.88
CA PHE A 126 -6.56 10.30 10.19
C PHE A 126 -5.01 10.35 10.20
N PRO A 127 -4.43 11.55 10.40
CA PRO A 127 -2.99 11.72 10.43
C PRO A 127 -2.37 11.12 11.70
N VAL A 128 -1.26 10.41 11.53
CA VAL A 128 -0.45 9.81 12.60
C VAL A 128 1.03 10.05 12.32
N ASN A 129 1.84 10.02 13.37
CA ASN A 129 3.29 9.84 13.21
C ASN A 129 3.64 8.34 13.25
N ARG A 130 4.90 8.02 12.99
CA ARG A 130 5.38 6.63 12.97
C ARG A 130 5.11 5.88 14.26
N ASP A 131 5.45 6.48 15.40
CA ASP A 131 5.34 5.81 16.70
C ASP A 131 3.87 5.53 17.05
N SER A 132 2.98 6.49 16.76
CA SER A 132 1.55 6.31 16.91
C SER A 132 1.00 5.21 15.99
N ALA A 133 1.48 5.14 14.73
CA ALA A 133 1.07 4.10 13.80
C ALA A 133 1.49 2.71 14.27
N ILE A 134 2.73 2.56 14.77
CA ILE A 134 3.23 1.30 15.34
C ILE A 134 2.44 0.93 16.60
N ALA A 135 2.18 1.88 17.52
CA ALA A 135 1.36 1.63 18.69
C ALA A 135 -0.07 1.20 18.33
N LEU A 136 -0.69 1.85 17.35
CA LEU A 136 -2.01 1.43 16.83
C LEU A 136 -1.96 0.02 16.25
N ARG A 137 -0.93 -0.32 15.47
CA ARG A 137 -0.73 -1.68 14.95
C ARG A 137 -0.71 -2.71 16.07
N GLU A 138 0.05 -2.49 17.15
CA GLU A 138 0.10 -3.41 18.29
C GLU A 138 -1.27 -3.57 18.97
N HIS A 139 -2.02 -2.48 19.09
CA HIS A 139 -3.40 -2.56 19.60
C HIS A 139 -4.34 -3.32 18.66
N LEU A 140 -4.13 -3.24 17.34
CA LEU A 140 -4.89 -4.01 16.35
C LEU A 140 -4.58 -5.50 16.48
N ILE A 141 -3.30 -5.87 16.58
CA ILE A 141 -2.87 -7.26 16.77
C ILE A 141 -3.50 -7.85 18.03
N GLY A 142 -3.44 -7.16 19.16
CA GLY A 142 -4.10 -7.59 20.40
C GLY A 142 -5.61 -7.81 20.23
N THR A 143 -6.27 -6.90 19.49
CA THR A 143 -7.72 -7.01 19.22
C THR A 143 -8.03 -8.18 18.29
N LEU A 144 -7.26 -8.39 17.22
CA LEU A 144 -7.42 -9.50 16.29
C LEU A 144 -7.18 -10.85 16.98
N THR A 145 -6.18 -10.93 17.86
CA THR A 145 -5.91 -12.12 18.67
C THR A 145 -7.08 -12.47 19.58
N LEU A 146 -7.69 -11.46 20.22
CA LEU A 146 -8.87 -11.68 21.07
C LEU A 146 -10.09 -12.16 20.30
N VAL A 147 -10.28 -11.68 19.06
CA VAL A 147 -11.47 -12.01 18.26
C VAL A 147 -11.31 -13.31 17.47
N TYR A 148 -10.13 -13.55 16.91
CA TYR A 148 -9.88 -14.66 15.98
C TYR A 148 -8.91 -15.73 16.50
N GLY A 149 -8.41 -15.57 17.72
CA GLY A 149 -7.41 -16.48 18.30
C GLY A 149 -5.99 -16.21 17.83
N SER A 150 -5.09 -17.12 18.20
CA SER A 150 -3.65 -17.00 17.97
C SER A 150 -3.25 -17.41 16.54
N LYS A 151 -3.53 -16.54 15.57
CA LYS A 151 -2.83 -16.54 14.27
C LYS A 151 -1.57 -15.70 14.39
N ASP A 152 -0.63 -15.84 13.46
CA ASP A 152 0.54 -14.95 13.43
C ASP A 152 0.17 -13.58 12.89
N TRP A 153 -0.57 -12.82 13.70
CA TRP A 153 -1.00 -11.46 13.35
C TRP A 153 0.19 -10.50 13.17
N ASN A 154 1.36 -10.81 13.74
CA ASN A 154 2.56 -10.01 13.54
C ASN A 154 3.10 -10.10 12.10
N GLU A 155 2.98 -11.28 11.47
CA GLU A 155 3.31 -11.45 10.06
C GLU A 155 2.19 -10.94 9.13
N ILE A 156 0.93 -11.12 9.53
CA ILE A 156 -0.22 -10.71 8.73
C ILE A 156 -0.34 -9.18 8.65
N VAL A 157 -0.17 -8.48 9.77
CA VAL A 157 -0.20 -7.00 9.81
C VAL A 157 1.22 -6.50 9.63
N ASP A 158 1.59 -6.16 8.39
CA ASP A 158 2.98 -5.85 8.02
C ASP A 158 3.53 -4.62 8.77
N LEU A 159 4.58 -4.84 9.58
CA LEU A 159 5.30 -3.78 10.28
C LEU A 159 6.23 -2.98 9.36
N SER A 160 6.77 -3.63 8.33
CA SER A 160 7.82 -3.05 7.47
C SER A 160 7.35 -1.80 6.74
N VAL A 161 6.04 -1.67 6.54
CA VAL A 161 5.44 -0.51 5.86
C VAL A 161 5.61 0.81 6.63
N TYR A 162 5.75 0.76 7.96
CA TYR A 162 5.92 1.96 8.79
C TYR A 162 7.38 2.40 8.93
N GLY A 163 8.33 1.54 8.59
CA GLY A 163 9.76 1.79 8.80
C GLY A 163 10.21 1.58 10.24
N SER A 164 11.43 2.01 10.55
CA SER A 164 12.02 1.86 11.86
C SER A 164 12.80 3.12 12.24
N SER A 165 12.55 3.64 13.44
CA SER A 165 13.31 4.76 14.00
C SER A 165 14.75 4.34 14.32
N GLU A 166 14.94 3.14 14.88
CA GLU A 166 16.24 2.58 15.21
C GLU A 166 17.15 2.39 13.99
N ARG A 167 16.56 1.94 12.88
CA ARG A 167 17.26 1.71 11.61
C ARG A 167 17.26 2.90 10.68
N ASN A 168 16.65 4.01 11.09
CA ASN A 168 16.45 5.22 10.29
C ASN A 168 15.86 4.91 8.88
N THR A 169 14.89 3.99 8.83
CA THR A 169 14.20 3.63 7.59
C THR A 169 12.80 4.20 7.55
N ARG A 170 12.35 4.63 6.36
CA ARG A 170 11.01 5.20 6.14
C ARG A 170 9.91 4.14 5.96
N GLY A 171 10.28 2.88 5.80
CA GLY A 171 9.37 1.82 5.38
C GLY A 171 9.11 1.80 3.87
N SER A 172 8.34 0.83 3.41
CA SER A 172 8.11 0.58 1.99
C SER A 172 7.15 1.57 1.31
N GLY A 173 6.49 2.44 2.08
CA GLY A 173 5.39 3.27 1.57
C GLY A 173 4.09 2.47 1.37
N PHE A 174 3.08 3.12 0.81
CA PHE A 174 1.76 2.56 0.61
C PHE A 174 1.34 2.67 -0.86
N ARG A 175 1.15 1.53 -1.52
CA ARG A 175 0.74 1.53 -2.93
C ARG A 175 -0.68 2.07 -3.07
N MET A 176 -0.84 3.09 -3.93
CA MET A 176 -2.14 3.73 -4.15
C MET A 176 -3.15 2.74 -4.75
N PRO A 177 -4.46 2.90 -4.45
CA PRO A 177 -5.52 2.13 -5.12
C PRO A 177 -5.41 2.25 -6.64
N PHE A 178 -5.71 1.17 -7.37
CA PHE A 178 -5.53 1.02 -8.83
C PHE A 178 -4.08 1.08 -9.32
N SER A 179 -3.10 1.22 -8.44
CA SER A 179 -1.68 1.20 -8.82
C SER A 179 -1.19 -0.24 -8.97
N HIS A 180 -0.55 -0.51 -10.11
CA HIS A 180 0.07 -1.80 -10.40
C HIS A 180 1.40 -1.96 -9.64
N LYS A 181 1.86 -3.20 -9.49
CA LYS A 181 3.18 -3.50 -8.96
C LYS A 181 4.13 -3.87 -10.09
N TRP A 182 5.32 -3.26 -10.11
CA TRP A 182 6.40 -3.57 -11.03
C TRP A 182 7.48 -4.32 -10.27
N VAL A 183 7.66 -5.61 -10.58
CA VAL A 183 8.57 -6.49 -9.83
C VAL A 183 9.58 -7.17 -10.75
N THR A 184 10.68 -7.62 -10.18
CA THR A 184 11.64 -8.44 -10.92
C THR A 184 11.02 -9.80 -11.21
N HIS A 185 11.05 -10.21 -12.48
CA HIS A 185 10.56 -11.51 -12.90
C HIS A 185 11.47 -12.61 -12.32
N LYS A 186 10.89 -13.51 -11.54
CA LYS A 186 11.65 -14.47 -10.73
C LYS A 186 12.37 -15.50 -11.58
N ASP A 187 11.69 -16.05 -12.58
CA ASP A 187 12.19 -17.20 -13.35
C ASP A 187 13.44 -16.85 -14.16
N CYS A 188 13.58 -15.62 -14.62
CA CYS A 188 14.79 -15.16 -15.31
C CYS A 188 15.72 -14.32 -14.41
N GLY A 189 15.41 -14.17 -13.12
CA GLY A 189 16.21 -13.40 -12.17
C GLY A 189 16.44 -11.93 -12.59
N GLY A 190 15.52 -11.35 -13.37
CA GLY A 190 15.62 -10.00 -13.88
C GLY A 190 16.48 -9.84 -15.16
N LYS A 191 16.96 -10.93 -15.75
CA LYS A 191 17.79 -10.90 -16.96
C LYS A 191 16.98 -10.66 -18.25
N GLY A 192 15.69 -10.87 -18.20
CA GLY A 192 14.80 -10.82 -19.36
C GLY A 192 14.56 -12.20 -19.98
N CYS A 193 13.33 -12.48 -20.37
CA CYS A 193 12.92 -13.68 -21.10
C CYS A 193 11.67 -13.34 -21.94
N HIS A 194 11.15 -14.31 -22.70
CA HIS A 194 9.98 -14.12 -23.56
C HIS A 194 8.67 -13.91 -22.77
N GLU A 195 8.63 -14.26 -21.48
CA GLU A 195 7.45 -14.13 -20.62
C GLU A 195 7.41 -12.84 -19.81
N CYS A 196 8.45 -12.00 -19.88
CA CYS A 196 8.54 -10.78 -19.10
C CYS A 196 8.97 -9.57 -19.93
N ASN A 197 8.81 -8.38 -19.38
CA ASN A 197 9.28 -7.14 -20.00
C ASN A 197 10.65 -6.77 -19.44
N ASN A 198 11.72 -7.13 -20.19
CA ASN A 198 13.11 -6.85 -19.82
C ASN A 198 13.45 -7.23 -18.36
N GLY A 199 13.09 -8.44 -17.95
CA GLY A 199 13.35 -8.96 -16.61
C GLY A 199 12.36 -8.46 -15.54
N LYS A 200 11.29 -7.80 -15.93
CA LYS A 200 10.24 -7.30 -15.04
C LYS A 200 8.87 -7.86 -15.41
N GLU A 201 8.04 -8.01 -14.43
CA GLU A 201 6.63 -8.37 -14.59
C GLU A 201 5.72 -7.35 -13.92
N ILE A 202 4.50 -7.25 -14.42
CA ILE A 202 3.45 -6.40 -13.87
C ILE A 202 2.53 -7.29 -13.04
N GLN A 203 2.43 -6.98 -11.74
CA GLN A 203 1.42 -7.58 -10.87
C GLN A 203 0.22 -6.65 -10.73
N GLY A 204 -0.94 -7.24 -10.42
CA GLY A 204 -2.21 -6.53 -10.34
C GLY A 204 -2.25 -5.44 -9.28
N GLU A 205 -3.19 -4.57 -9.44
CA GLU A 205 -3.53 -3.45 -8.58
C GLU A 205 -4.30 -3.88 -7.32
N TYR A 206 -4.39 -2.97 -6.36
CA TYR A 206 -5.37 -3.02 -5.27
C TYR A 206 -6.65 -2.32 -5.70
N LEU A 207 -7.75 -3.06 -5.73
CA LEU A 207 -9.06 -2.51 -6.11
C LEU A 207 -9.88 -2.19 -4.86
N PRO A 208 -10.44 -0.97 -4.75
CA PRO A 208 -11.36 -0.62 -3.67
C PRO A 208 -12.59 -1.53 -3.68
N ILE A 209 -13.00 -1.99 -2.49
CA ILE A 209 -14.17 -2.85 -2.32
C ILE A 209 -15.23 -2.26 -1.39
N PHE A 210 -14.84 -1.38 -0.46
CA PHE A 210 -15.73 -0.55 0.41
C PHE A 210 -14.92 0.50 1.16
#